data_c2d3202e6b60ba9b67e5063f21a879a6
#
_entry.id   c2d3202e6b60ba9b67e5063f21a879a6
#
_cell.length_a   1.000
_cell.length_b   1.000
_cell.length_c   1.000
_cell.angle_alpha   90.00
_cell.angle_beta   90.00
_cell.angle_gamma   90.00
#
_symmetry.space_group_name_H-M   'P 1'
#
loop_
_entity.id
_entity.type
_entity.pdbx_description
1 polymer ?
#
loop_
_entity_poly.entity_id
_entity_poly.type
_entity_poly.pdbx_seq_one_letter_code
_entity_poly.pdbx_strand_id
1 'polypeptide(L)'
;MKILFTKIILVLILSSLIIGCVQQAPTENITTPAITSTITSATTPASTASAPQKLRLATTTSTCDTGLLDVFNKKFEEENNVEMSTICEGTGKAIATGELGAADVLMVHAVQSELKAVANGSFINRTYMMYNYFVIIGPENDPAGIKNASNATDAFRKIAAKQAPFISRGDESGTHVMEKSIWKAANITPAGTWYQSVGKGMGDTITTADVKNGYTLSDRGTYLAMKDKIKLRILFESDQKYLFNPYHVMAVNPAKFPNVKYDLALKYINYATSPEGQDIIRNYGKDKFGEALFVPEEDAGNVTSP
;
A
#
# COMPACT_ATOMS: atom_id res chain seq x y z
N MET A 1 -38.17 -2.55 36.67
CA MET A 1 -37.94 -2.23 38.12
C MET A 1 -36.51 -1.70 38.22
N LYS A 2 -36.41 -0.35 38.29
CA LYS A 2 -35.57 0.47 39.20
C LYS A 2 -34.04 0.24 39.08
N ILE A 3 -33.09 1.16 38.96
CA ILE A 3 -32.94 2.60 39.28
C ILE A 3 -31.51 2.92 38.81
N LEU A 4 -31.20 3.87 37.93
CA LEU A 4 -30.73 5.22 38.15
C LEU A 4 -29.54 5.36 39.15
N PHE A 5 -28.37 5.84 38.68
CA PHE A 5 -27.62 6.89 39.38
C PHE A 5 -26.63 7.62 38.45
N THR A 6 -26.96 8.87 38.28
CA THR A 6 -26.20 10.00 37.77
C THR A 6 -25.09 10.38 38.75
N LYS A 7 -23.89 10.73 38.32
CA LYS A 7 -23.03 11.70 39.03
C LYS A 7 -22.29 12.60 38.05
N ILE A 8 -22.77 13.83 38.02
CA ILE A 8 -22.14 15.06 37.55
C ILE A 8 -21.10 15.46 38.60
N ILE A 9 -19.89 15.81 38.19
CA ILE A 9 -18.98 16.63 38.98
C ILE A 9 -18.51 17.79 38.11
N LEU A 10 -18.97 18.96 38.51
CA LEU A 10 -18.60 20.30 38.09
C LEU A 10 -17.47 20.77 39.01
N VAL A 11 -16.33 21.26 38.52
CA VAL A 11 -15.38 22.08 39.29
C VAL A 11 -14.86 23.24 38.46
N LEU A 12 -15.14 24.38 39.06
CA LEU A 12 -14.90 25.78 38.73
C LEU A 12 -13.44 26.20 38.49
N ILE A 13 -13.32 27.11 37.58
CA ILE A 13 -12.57 28.35 37.37
C ILE A 13 -11.71 28.82 38.59
N LEU A 14 -10.46 29.19 38.29
CA LEU A 14 -9.81 30.32 38.94
C LEU A 14 -8.87 31.05 37.96
N SER A 15 -9.27 32.27 37.68
CA SER A 15 -8.52 33.32 36.97
C SER A 15 -7.53 34.01 37.91
N SER A 16 -6.34 34.36 37.43
CA SER A 16 -5.50 35.37 38.05
C SER A 16 -4.86 36.28 37.01
N LEU A 17 -5.37 37.49 36.96
CA LEU A 17 -4.73 38.67 36.34
C LEU A 17 -3.53 39.10 37.20
N ILE A 18 -2.42 39.46 36.58
CA ILE A 18 -1.44 40.38 37.16
C ILE A 18 -1.13 41.47 36.12
N ILE A 19 -1.48 42.67 36.51
CA ILE A 19 -1.18 43.97 35.91
C ILE A 19 0.11 44.52 36.57
N GLY A 20 0.96 45.15 35.82
CA GLY A 20 2.10 45.90 36.38
C GLY A 20 2.90 46.54 35.25
N CYS A 21 2.60 47.65 34.95
CA CYS A 21 3.07 49.04 35.04
C CYS A 21 4.29 49.40 34.20
N VAL A 22 4.01 50.39 33.41
CA VAL A 22 4.82 51.31 32.62
C VAL A 22 5.82 52.11 33.47
N GLN A 23 7.02 52.38 32.94
CA GLN A 23 7.75 53.62 33.25
C GLN A 23 8.57 54.11 32.08
N GLN A 24 8.39 55.42 31.79
CA GLN A 24 8.93 56.18 30.66
C GLN A 24 10.06 57.13 31.11
N ALA A 25 11.07 57.27 30.21
CA ALA A 25 11.85 58.46 29.82
C ALA A 25 12.90 59.00 30.82
N PRO A 26 13.83 59.91 30.42
CA PRO A 26 13.91 60.73 29.20
C PRO A 26 15.30 60.83 28.50
N THR A 27 15.26 61.46 27.33
CA THR A 27 16.21 62.09 26.43
C THR A 27 17.49 62.72 26.99
N GLU A 28 18.60 62.70 26.19
CA GLU A 28 19.21 63.89 25.61
C GLU A 28 20.26 63.59 24.52
N ASN A 29 20.34 64.51 23.57
CA ASN A 29 21.17 64.60 22.39
C ASN A 29 22.67 64.75 22.66
N ILE A 30 23.50 64.29 21.69
CA ILE A 30 24.58 65.13 21.13
C ILE A 30 24.99 64.56 19.76
N THR A 31 25.05 65.45 18.76
CA THR A 31 25.52 65.30 17.38
C THR A 31 27.02 65.25 17.25
N THR A 32 27.55 64.48 16.28
CA THR A 32 28.50 64.91 15.24
C THR A 32 28.86 63.72 14.28
N PRO A 33 29.09 63.95 12.98
CA PRO A 33 29.01 62.94 11.94
C PRO A 33 30.36 62.27 11.66
N ALA A 34 30.35 60.96 11.55
CA ALA A 34 31.45 60.18 10.96
C ALA A 34 30.95 59.52 9.68
N ILE A 35 31.58 59.83 8.59
CA ILE A 35 31.41 59.21 7.27
C ILE A 35 31.93 57.77 7.42
N THR A 36 31.05 56.81 7.43
CA THR A 36 31.42 55.40 7.37
C THR A 36 30.83 54.81 6.10
N SER A 37 31.71 54.37 5.23
CA SER A 37 31.42 53.66 3.99
C SER A 37 30.56 52.40 4.28
N THR A 38 29.33 52.43 3.81
CA THR A 38 28.40 51.32 3.92
C THR A 38 28.82 50.24 2.91
N ILE A 39 29.49 49.21 3.38
CA ILE A 39 29.60 47.94 2.65
C ILE A 39 28.22 47.29 2.78
N THR A 40 27.41 47.41 1.77
CA THR A 40 26.14 46.67 1.66
C THR A 40 26.48 45.22 1.40
N SER A 41 26.60 44.43 2.46
CA SER A 41 26.59 42.98 2.34
C SER A 41 25.18 42.56 1.88
N ALA A 42 25.09 42.20 0.61
CA ALA A 42 23.90 41.55 0.09
C ALA A 42 23.71 40.24 0.82
N THR A 43 22.88 40.24 1.84
CA THR A 43 22.35 39.03 2.44
C THR A 43 21.46 38.37 1.39
N THR A 44 21.97 37.34 0.73
CA THR A 44 21.14 36.37 -0.01
C THR A 44 20.07 35.89 0.93
N PRO A 45 18.77 36.00 0.61
CA PRO A 45 17.74 35.46 1.48
C PRO A 45 17.98 33.96 1.58
N ALA A 46 18.24 33.47 2.79
CA ALA A 46 18.24 32.04 3.07
C ALA A 46 16.86 31.51 2.62
N SER A 47 16.86 30.62 1.64
CA SER A 47 15.68 29.89 1.22
C SER A 47 15.18 29.15 2.47
N THR A 48 14.14 29.64 3.10
CA THR A 48 13.43 28.91 4.14
C THR A 48 12.79 27.70 3.47
N ALA A 49 13.46 26.54 3.54
CA ALA A 49 12.88 25.30 3.09
C ALA A 49 11.53 25.14 3.81
N SER A 50 10.43 25.14 3.06
CA SER A 50 9.10 24.90 3.61
C SER A 50 9.06 23.49 4.22
N ALA A 51 8.32 23.32 5.33
CA ALA A 51 8.10 22.00 5.90
C ALA A 51 7.51 21.06 4.84
N PRO A 52 7.90 19.75 4.84
CA PRO A 52 7.42 18.81 3.85
C PRO A 52 5.90 18.69 3.90
N GLN A 53 5.29 18.59 2.73
CA GLN A 53 3.86 18.34 2.61
C GLN A 53 3.57 16.86 2.84
N LYS A 54 2.49 16.52 3.55
CA LYS A 54 2.13 15.13 3.81
C LYS A 54 1.25 14.58 2.70
N LEU A 55 1.61 13.40 2.13
CA LEU A 55 0.80 12.63 1.17
C LEU A 55 0.39 11.29 1.80
N ARG A 56 -0.91 10.99 1.82
CA ARG A 56 -1.46 9.76 2.39
C ARG A 56 -1.65 8.72 1.29
N LEU A 57 -0.89 7.63 1.37
CA LEU A 57 -1.00 6.47 0.48
C LEU A 57 -1.74 5.33 1.18
N ALA A 58 -2.87 4.87 0.64
CA ALA A 58 -3.46 3.59 1.04
C ALA A 58 -3.06 2.50 0.03
N THR A 59 -2.56 1.38 0.54
CA THR A 59 -2.05 0.28 -0.27
C THR A 59 -2.29 -1.07 0.40
N THR A 60 -1.80 -2.15 -0.23
CA THR A 60 -2.04 -3.50 0.27
C THR A 60 -0.92 -3.98 1.20
N THR A 61 -1.27 -4.85 2.16
CA THR A 61 -0.28 -5.48 3.03
C THR A 61 0.77 -6.23 2.22
N SER A 62 0.36 -6.92 1.15
CA SER A 62 1.32 -7.62 0.28
C SER A 62 2.33 -6.69 -0.39
N THR A 63 1.92 -5.46 -0.79
CA THR A 63 2.84 -4.48 -1.34
C THR A 63 3.84 -3.99 -0.27
N CYS A 64 3.36 -3.72 0.95
CA CYS A 64 4.20 -3.35 2.08
C CYS A 64 5.17 -4.47 2.47
N ASP A 65 4.67 -5.72 2.55
CA ASP A 65 5.46 -6.89 2.98
C ASP A 65 6.66 -7.16 2.06
N THR A 66 6.63 -6.70 0.80
CA THR A 66 7.76 -6.82 -0.13
C THR A 66 8.92 -5.86 0.22
N GLY A 67 8.64 -4.75 0.90
CA GLY A 67 9.59 -3.67 1.18
C GLY A 67 9.86 -2.74 -0.02
N LEU A 68 9.18 -2.91 -1.16
CA LEU A 68 9.33 -2.02 -2.32
C LEU A 68 9.12 -0.55 -1.94
N LEU A 69 8.09 -0.29 -1.14
CA LEU A 69 7.70 1.08 -0.78
C LEU A 69 8.74 1.81 0.07
N ASP A 70 9.58 1.10 0.82
CA ASP A 70 10.66 1.70 1.60
C ASP A 70 11.69 2.41 0.71
N VAL A 71 11.90 1.91 -0.50
CA VAL A 71 12.81 2.50 -1.49
C VAL A 71 12.04 3.47 -2.39
N PHE A 72 10.89 3.04 -2.89
CA PHE A 72 10.09 3.78 -3.87
C PHE A 72 9.57 5.11 -3.30
N ASN A 73 8.95 5.07 -2.11
CA ASN A 73 8.44 6.26 -1.46
C ASN A 73 9.55 7.20 -1.00
N LYS A 74 10.63 6.65 -0.43
CA LYS A 74 11.77 7.45 0.03
C LYS A 74 12.35 8.31 -1.08
N LYS A 75 12.49 7.76 -2.28
CA LYS A 75 13.00 8.51 -3.43
C LYS A 75 12.05 9.64 -3.85
N PHE A 76 10.74 9.35 -3.86
CA PHE A 76 9.72 10.37 -4.12
C PHE A 76 9.72 11.50 -3.08
N GLU A 77 9.87 11.16 -1.78
CA GLU A 77 9.95 12.12 -0.67
C GLU A 77 11.12 13.09 -0.84
N GLU A 78 12.30 12.54 -1.15
CA GLU A 78 13.54 13.32 -1.32
C GLU A 78 13.43 14.32 -2.47
N GLU A 79 12.78 13.98 -3.57
CA GLU A 79 12.66 14.82 -4.77
C GLU A 79 11.55 15.86 -4.70
N ASN A 80 10.51 15.62 -3.89
CA ASN A 80 9.30 16.43 -3.91
C ASN A 80 9.06 17.21 -2.62
N ASN A 81 9.96 17.15 -1.63
CA ASN A 81 9.76 17.73 -0.29
C ASN A 81 8.43 17.29 0.31
N VAL A 82 8.17 15.99 0.29
CA VAL A 82 6.94 15.33 0.76
C VAL A 82 7.29 14.34 1.85
N GLU A 83 6.40 14.17 2.82
CA GLU A 83 6.39 13.07 3.80
C GLU A 83 5.28 12.09 3.40
N MET A 84 5.62 10.84 3.11
CA MET A 84 4.65 9.79 2.80
C MET A 84 4.08 9.18 4.07
N SER A 85 2.74 9.14 4.16
CA SER A 85 2.02 8.42 5.22
C SER A 85 1.34 7.20 4.61
N THR A 86 1.98 6.05 4.74
CA THR A 86 1.51 4.81 4.10
C THR A 86 0.63 3.99 5.06
N ILE A 87 -0.55 3.61 4.59
CA ILE A 87 -1.52 2.74 5.28
C ILE A 87 -1.54 1.40 4.55
N CYS A 88 -1.09 0.33 5.23
CA CYS A 88 -0.97 -1.02 4.68
C CYS A 88 -2.14 -1.88 5.16
N GLU A 89 -3.09 -2.18 4.28
CA GLU A 89 -4.29 -2.94 4.63
C GLU A 89 -4.76 -3.82 3.45
N GLY A 90 -5.78 -4.66 3.62
CA GLY A 90 -6.32 -5.42 2.49
C GLY A 90 -6.97 -4.50 1.45
N THR A 91 -6.94 -4.87 0.15
CA THR A 91 -7.44 -4.02 -0.96
C THR A 91 -8.82 -3.43 -0.71
N GLY A 92 -9.75 -4.22 -0.19
CA GLY A 92 -11.11 -3.73 0.08
C GLY A 92 -11.14 -2.62 1.12
N LYS A 93 -10.29 -2.71 2.15
CA LYS A 93 -10.14 -1.66 3.17
C LYS A 93 -9.41 -0.44 2.59
N ALA A 94 -8.34 -0.63 1.80
CA ALA A 94 -7.61 0.45 1.15
C ALA A 94 -8.54 1.29 0.25
N ILE A 95 -9.40 0.62 -0.53
CA ILE A 95 -10.44 1.29 -1.33
C ILE A 95 -11.42 2.05 -0.42
N ALA A 96 -11.92 1.43 0.65
CA ALA A 96 -12.83 2.07 1.59
C ALA A 96 -12.18 3.28 2.28
N THR A 97 -10.90 3.21 2.66
CA THR A 97 -10.12 4.33 3.20
C THR A 97 -10.09 5.52 2.22
N GLY A 98 -9.87 5.25 0.93
CA GLY A 98 -9.94 6.27 -0.11
C GLY A 98 -11.37 6.81 -0.33
N GLU A 99 -12.40 5.94 -0.29
CA GLU A 99 -13.80 6.32 -0.42
C GLU A 99 -14.33 7.16 0.75
N LEU A 100 -13.59 7.24 1.85
CA LEU A 100 -13.83 8.15 2.97
C LEU A 100 -13.01 9.45 2.89
N GLY A 101 -12.16 9.62 1.86
CA GLY A 101 -11.23 10.75 1.74
C GLY A 101 -10.11 10.71 2.78
N ALA A 102 -9.85 9.55 3.40
CA ALA A 102 -8.80 9.37 4.40
C ALA A 102 -7.42 9.08 3.79
N ALA A 103 -7.36 8.80 2.48
CA ALA A 103 -6.15 8.76 1.67
C ALA A 103 -6.20 9.81 0.56
N ASP A 104 -5.06 10.11 -0.06
CA ASP A 104 -4.93 11.01 -1.20
C ASP A 104 -4.67 10.22 -2.50
N VAL A 105 -3.94 9.12 -2.39
CA VAL A 105 -3.58 8.23 -3.49
C VAL A 105 -3.70 6.77 -3.02
N LEU A 106 -4.06 5.89 -3.95
CA LEU A 106 -4.11 4.45 -3.73
C LEU A 106 -3.14 3.73 -4.66
N MET A 107 -2.56 2.62 -4.16
CA MET A 107 -1.81 1.65 -4.95
C MET A 107 -2.33 0.25 -4.62
N VAL A 108 -3.07 -0.36 -5.53
CA VAL A 108 -3.79 -1.63 -5.30
C VAL A 108 -3.75 -2.54 -6.52
N HIS A 109 -4.21 -3.79 -6.38
CA HIS A 109 -4.13 -4.82 -7.42
C HIS A 109 -5.38 -5.71 -7.48
N ALA A 110 -6.58 -5.14 -7.37
CA ALA A 110 -7.85 -5.84 -7.53
C ALA A 110 -8.73 -5.17 -8.58
N VAL A 111 -8.39 -5.37 -9.85
CA VAL A 111 -8.94 -4.69 -11.04
C VAL A 111 -10.46 -4.48 -10.96
N GLN A 112 -11.25 -5.52 -10.65
CA GLN A 112 -12.71 -5.39 -10.60
C GLN A 112 -13.21 -4.45 -9.50
N SER A 113 -12.55 -4.46 -8.34
CA SER A 113 -12.88 -3.55 -7.24
C SER A 113 -12.47 -2.11 -7.57
N GLU A 114 -11.32 -1.93 -8.20
CA GLU A 114 -10.81 -0.64 -8.67
C GLU A 114 -11.75 -0.02 -9.70
N LEU A 115 -12.11 -0.77 -10.76
CA LEU A 115 -13.01 -0.29 -11.80
C LEU A 115 -14.40 0.09 -11.25
N LYS A 116 -14.91 -0.68 -10.28
CA LYS A 116 -16.16 -0.34 -9.58
C LYS A 116 -16.03 0.98 -8.82
N ALA A 117 -14.91 1.19 -8.14
CA ALA A 117 -14.65 2.39 -7.35
C ALA A 117 -14.37 3.63 -8.23
N VAL A 118 -13.77 3.45 -9.41
CA VAL A 118 -13.66 4.49 -10.44
C VAL A 118 -15.05 4.83 -11.02
N ALA A 119 -15.84 3.83 -11.36
CA ALA A 119 -17.18 4.03 -11.93
C ALA A 119 -18.15 4.76 -10.97
N ASN A 120 -17.97 4.59 -9.64
CA ASN A 120 -18.77 5.34 -8.65
C ASN A 120 -18.23 6.76 -8.38
N GLY A 121 -17.16 7.17 -9.09
CA GLY A 121 -16.57 8.50 -9.00
C GLY A 121 -15.67 8.74 -7.77
N SER A 122 -15.31 7.71 -7.00
CA SER A 122 -14.45 7.88 -5.83
C SER A 122 -12.98 8.09 -6.20
N PHE A 123 -12.54 7.55 -7.33
CA PHE A 123 -11.17 7.66 -7.81
C PHE A 123 -11.11 8.08 -9.26
N ILE A 124 -9.99 8.73 -9.62
CA ILE A 124 -9.66 9.19 -10.98
C ILE A 124 -8.18 8.90 -11.28
N ASN A 125 -7.78 9.06 -12.53
CA ASN A 125 -6.39 8.83 -12.97
C ASN A 125 -5.88 7.44 -12.59
N ARG A 126 -6.72 6.39 -12.76
CA ARG A 126 -6.29 5.02 -12.58
C ARG A 126 -5.25 4.68 -13.65
N THR A 127 -4.03 4.40 -13.21
CA THR A 127 -2.87 4.20 -14.07
C THR A 127 -2.21 2.87 -13.75
N TYR A 128 -1.97 2.05 -14.75
CA TYR A 128 -1.21 0.81 -14.64
C TYR A 128 0.27 1.17 -14.40
N MET A 129 0.94 0.50 -13.46
CA MET A 129 2.32 0.84 -13.11
C MET A 129 3.29 -0.34 -13.12
N MET A 130 2.82 -1.51 -12.74
CA MET A 130 3.63 -2.73 -12.64
C MET A 130 2.74 -3.96 -12.55
N TYR A 131 3.34 -5.14 -12.69
CA TYR A 131 2.70 -6.40 -12.38
C TYR A 131 3.66 -7.39 -11.71
N ASN A 132 3.10 -8.39 -11.10
CA ASN A 132 3.74 -9.67 -10.86
C ASN A 132 2.73 -10.78 -11.17
N TYR A 133 3.01 -11.99 -10.75
CA TYR A 133 2.07 -13.09 -10.87
C TYR A 133 1.67 -13.60 -9.50
N PHE A 134 0.46 -14.12 -9.42
CA PHE A 134 0.11 -15.03 -8.36
C PHE A 134 0.80 -16.38 -8.60
N VAL A 135 1.09 -17.05 -7.51
CA VAL A 135 1.67 -18.38 -7.49
C VAL A 135 0.88 -19.27 -6.54
N ILE A 136 0.74 -20.55 -6.85
CA ILE A 136 0.22 -21.52 -5.91
C ILE A 136 1.40 -22.21 -5.25
N ILE A 137 1.57 -21.96 -3.98
CA ILE A 137 2.65 -22.54 -3.17
C ILE A 137 2.10 -23.66 -2.29
N GLY A 138 2.96 -24.60 -1.96
CA GLY A 138 2.60 -25.76 -1.14
C GLY A 138 3.80 -26.58 -0.73
N PRO A 139 3.57 -27.69 -0.02
CA PRO A 139 4.62 -28.58 0.42
C PRO A 139 5.37 -29.21 -0.76
N GLU A 140 6.69 -29.33 -0.65
CA GLU A 140 7.57 -29.75 -1.72
C GLU A 140 7.23 -31.14 -2.29
N ASN A 141 6.71 -32.04 -1.45
CA ASN A 141 6.26 -33.39 -1.83
C ASN A 141 4.93 -33.40 -2.59
N ASP A 142 4.26 -32.25 -2.73
CA ASP A 142 3.04 -32.03 -3.52
C ASP A 142 1.97 -33.15 -3.40
N PRO A 143 1.40 -33.39 -2.24
CA PRO A 143 0.44 -34.49 -2.04
C PRO A 143 -0.83 -34.37 -2.90
N ALA A 144 -1.19 -33.17 -3.35
CA ALA A 144 -2.32 -32.96 -4.25
C ALA A 144 -1.95 -33.13 -5.75
N GLY A 145 -0.65 -33.15 -6.09
CA GLY A 145 -0.17 -33.34 -7.45
C GLY A 145 -0.41 -32.13 -8.37
N ILE A 146 -0.34 -30.92 -7.83
CA ILE A 146 -0.63 -29.70 -8.59
C ILE A 146 0.50 -29.28 -9.54
N LYS A 147 1.73 -29.78 -9.36
CA LYS A 147 2.82 -29.56 -10.33
C LYS A 147 2.46 -29.97 -11.75
N ASN A 148 1.56 -30.94 -11.88
CA ASN A 148 1.07 -31.46 -13.16
C ASN A 148 -0.31 -30.87 -13.54
N ALA A 149 -0.73 -29.75 -12.94
CA ALA A 149 -1.98 -29.12 -13.30
C ALA A 149 -1.88 -28.41 -14.64
N SER A 150 -2.95 -28.45 -15.44
CA SER A 150 -3.02 -27.80 -16.74
C SER A 150 -3.26 -26.29 -16.66
N ASN A 151 -3.83 -25.82 -15.55
CA ASN A 151 -4.15 -24.41 -15.25
C ASN A 151 -4.48 -24.24 -13.76
N ALA A 152 -4.67 -23.00 -13.31
CA ALA A 152 -4.94 -22.71 -11.90
C ALA A 152 -6.24 -23.37 -11.39
N THR A 153 -7.28 -23.45 -12.22
CA THR A 153 -8.53 -24.10 -11.83
C THR A 153 -8.37 -25.62 -11.67
N ASP A 154 -7.51 -26.26 -12.47
CA ASP A 154 -7.17 -27.69 -12.34
C ASP A 154 -6.35 -27.92 -11.06
N ALA A 155 -5.39 -27.04 -10.75
CA ALA A 155 -4.64 -27.11 -9.50
C ALA A 155 -5.58 -27.05 -8.28
N PHE A 156 -6.53 -26.14 -8.28
CA PHE A 156 -7.51 -26.00 -7.20
C PHE A 156 -8.45 -27.23 -7.11
N ARG A 157 -8.88 -27.81 -8.24
CA ARG A 157 -9.64 -29.08 -8.24
C ARG A 157 -8.86 -30.24 -7.63
N LYS A 158 -7.56 -30.34 -7.94
CA LYS A 158 -6.69 -31.38 -7.38
C LYS A 158 -6.55 -31.24 -5.86
N ILE A 159 -6.36 -30.01 -5.36
CA ILE A 159 -6.31 -29.72 -3.92
C ILE A 159 -7.62 -30.13 -3.25
N ALA A 160 -8.76 -29.71 -3.79
CA ALA A 160 -10.08 -30.04 -3.26
C ALA A 160 -10.37 -31.54 -3.30
N ALA A 161 -10.06 -32.24 -4.40
CA ALA A 161 -10.27 -33.68 -4.54
C ALA A 161 -9.49 -34.51 -3.50
N LYS A 162 -8.31 -34.01 -3.11
CA LYS A 162 -7.50 -34.63 -2.05
C LYS A 162 -7.84 -34.14 -0.65
N GLN A 163 -8.72 -33.10 -0.54
CA GLN A 163 -8.95 -32.39 0.71
C GLN A 163 -7.64 -31.99 1.41
N ALA A 164 -6.63 -31.63 0.60
CA ALA A 164 -5.33 -31.20 1.10
C ALA A 164 -5.46 -29.85 1.77
N PRO A 165 -4.78 -29.60 2.92
CA PRO A 165 -4.92 -28.34 3.63
C PRO A 165 -4.70 -27.14 2.69
N PHE A 166 -5.69 -26.26 2.61
CA PHE A 166 -5.62 -25.00 1.88
C PHE A 166 -5.86 -23.84 2.82
N ILE A 167 -4.93 -22.90 2.84
CA ILE A 167 -4.96 -21.74 3.71
C ILE A 167 -5.33 -20.52 2.87
N SER A 168 -6.51 -19.98 3.13
CA SER A 168 -7.04 -18.79 2.49
C SER A 168 -6.69 -17.55 3.31
N ARG A 169 -6.40 -16.44 2.64
CA ARG A 169 -6.28 -15.15 3.32
C ARG A 169 -7.56 -14.75 4.05
N GLY A 170 -8.71 -14.91 3.42
CA GLY A 170 -10.02 -14.64 4.03
C GLY A 170 -10.28 -13.19 4.46
N ASP A 171 -9.59 -12.19 3.87
CA ASP A 171 -9.54 -10.80 4.29
C ASP A 171 -10.04 -9.79 3.23
N GLU A 172 -10.70 -10.28 2.16
CA GLU A 172 -11.17 -9.49 1.01
C GLU A 172 -10.05 -8.72 0.29
N SER A 173 -8.79 -9.15 0.43
CA SER A 173 -7.66 -8.63 -0.34
C SER A 173 -7.74 -9.02 -1.81
N GLY A 174 -6.88 -8.42 -2.65
CA GLY A 174 -6.74 -8.81 -4.06
C GLY A 174 -6.46 -10.30 -4.24
N THR A 175 -5.57 -10.86 -3.41
CA THR A 175 -5.28 -12.30 -3.41
C THR A 175 -6.50 -13.13 -3.04
N HIS A 176 -7.27 -12.75 -2.01
CA HIS A 176 -8.49 -13.46 -1.62
C HIS A 176 -9.59 -13.35 -2.70
N VAL A 177 -9.72 -12.18 -3.32
CA VAL A 177 -10.65 -12.00 -4.46
C VAL A 177 -10.25 -12.92 -5.63
N MET A 178 -8.97 -13.00 -5.96
CA MET A 178 -8.47 -13.89 -7.01
C MET A 178 -8.69 -15.36 -6.65
N GLU A 179 -8.37 -15.77 -5.42
CA GLU A 179 -8.63 -17.12 -4.90
C GLU A 179 -10.10 -17.53 -5.08
N LYS A 180 -11.03 -16.65 -4.65
CA LYS A 180 -12.48 -16.90 -4.83
C LYS A 180 -12.87 -17.02 -6.30
N SER A 181 -12.24 -16.25 -7.19
CA SER A 181 -12.49 -16.34 -8.63
C SER A 181 -12.04 -17.68 -9.22
N ILE A 182 -10.90 -18.21 -8.78
CA ILE A 182 -10.38 -19.52 -9.21
C ILE A 182 -11.28 -20.64 -8.69
N TRP A 183 -11.69 -20.61 -7.40
CA TRP A 183 -12.64 -21.58 -6.83
C TRP A 183 -13.96 -21.59 -7.61
N LYS A 184 -14.51 -20.40 -7.90
CA LYS A 184 -15.74 -20.26 -8.71
C LYS A 184 -15.55 -20.84 -10.11
N ALA A 185 -14.43 -20.55 -10.78
CA ALA A 185 -14.13 -21.09 -12.11
C ALA A 185 -13.87 -22.60 -12.08
N ALA A 186 -13.38 -23.13 -10.99
CA ALA A 186 -13.26 -24.58 -10.76
C ALA A 186 -14.62 -25.25 -10.50
N ASN A 187 -15.70 -24.45 -10.32
CA ASN A 187 -17.04 -24.90 -9.89
C ASN A 187 -17.02 -25.58 -8.52
N ILE A 188 -16.24 -25.04 -7.59
CA ILE A 188 -16.09 -25.56 -6.23
C ILE A 188 -16.41 -24.44 -5.23
N THR A 189 -17.19 -24.76 -4.21
CA THR A 189 -17.33 -23.97 -2.99
C THR A 189 -16.52 -24.67 -1.91
N PRO A 190 -15.30 -24.17 -1.58
CA PRO A 190 -14.45 -24.87 -0.61
C PRO A 190 -15.08 -24.81 0.78
N ALA A 191 -15.10 -25.94 1.48
CA ALA A 191 -15.67 -26.06 2.81
C ALA A 191 -15.05 -27.26 3.56
N GLY A 192 -15.18 -27.26 4.87
CA GLY A 192 -14.66 -28.33 5.72
C GLY A 192 -13.29 -28.02 6.33
N THR A 193 -12.72 -29.00 7.02
CA THR A 193 -11.49 -28.81 7.82
C THR A 193 -10.23 -28.56 7.00
N TRP A 194 -10.24 -28.95 5.72
CA TRP A 194 -9.12 -28.76 4.80
C TRP A 194 -8.99 -27.32 4.28
N TYR A 195 -10.08 -26.55 4.30
CA TYR A 195 -10.09 -25.14 3.87
C TYR A 195 -10.18 -24.21 5.09
N GLN A 196 -9.15 -23.44 5.32
CA GLN A 196 -9.02 -22.61 6.51
C GLN A 196 -8.74 -21.16 6.13
N SER A 197 -9.61 -20.27 6.58
CA SER A 197 -9.46 -18.82 6.41
C SER A 197 -8.78 -18.23 7.63
N VAL A 198 -7.71 -17.42 7.42
CA VAL A 198 -6.94 -16.84 8.53
C VAL A 198 -7.32 -15.40 8.83
N GLY A 199 -7.92 -14.68 7.87
CA GLY A 199 -8.33 -13.29 8.06
C GLY A 199 -7.16 -12.31 8.26
N LYS A 200 -5.97 -12.62 7.67
CA LYS A 200 -4.74 -11.87 7.90
C LYS A 200 -4.02 -11.53 6.59
N GLY A 201 -2.89 -10.76 6.69
CA GLY A 201 -2.03 -10.42 5.57
C GLY A 201 -1.36 -11.63 4.90
N MET A 202 -0.72 -11.38 3.73
CA MET A 202 -0.13 -12.46 2.94
C MET A 202 1.00 -13.18 3.66
N GLY A 203 1.87 -12.44 4.34
CA GLY A 203 2.98 -13.01 5.11
C GLY A 203 2.51 -13.96 6.21
N ASP A 204 1.48 -13.58 6.98
CA ASP A 204 0.88 -14.43 8.02
C ASP A 204 0.19 -15.67 7.40
N THR A 205 -0.43 -15.51 6.23
CA THR A 205 -1.08 -16.61 5.51
C THR A 205 -0.05 -17.63 5.04
N ILE A 206 1.05 -17.19 4.45
CA ILE A 206 2.18 -18.04 4.03
C ILE A 206 2.77 -18.77 5.25
N THR A 207 3.04 -18.06 6.35
CA THR A 207 3.55 -18.66 7.58
C THR A 207 2.60 -19.74 8.14
N THR A 208 1.29 -19.47 8.12
CA THR A 208 0.27 -20.43 8.55
C THR A 208 0.24 -21.66 7.63
N ALA A 209 0.34 -21.46 6.32
CA ALA A 209 0.38 -22.55 5.35
C ALA A 209 1.65 -23.42 5.53
N ASP A 210 2.80 -22.79 5.82
CA ASP A 210 4.05 -23.49 6.08
C ASP A 210 3.95 -24.38 7.32
N VAL A 211 3.45 -23.84 8.44
CA VAL A 211 3.22 -24.60 9.68
C VAL A 211 2.26 -25.77 9.48
N LYS A 212 1.21 -25.58 8.67
CA LYS A 212 0.19 -26.60 8.40
C LYS A 212 0.56 -27.53 7.25
N ASN A 213 1.73 -27.37 6.64
CA ASN A 213 2.15 -28.11 5.45
C ASN A 213 1.05 -28.10 4.37
N GLY A 214 0.45 -26.93 4.15
CA GLY A 214 -0.71 -26.73 3.30
C GLY A 214 -0.40 -25.90 2.06
N TYR A 215 -1.40 -25.77 1.19
CA TYR A 215 -1.36 -24.96 -0.03
C TYR A 215 -1.92 -23.57 0.27
N THR A 216 -1.46 -22.57 -0.49
CA THR A 216 -2.07 -21.25 -0.51
C THR A 216 -1.80 -20.55 -1.84
N LEU A 217 -2.65 -19.59 -2.20
CA LEU A 217 -2.39 -18.63 -3.26
C LEU A 217 -1.61 -17.46 -2.68
N SER A 218 -0.53 -17.06 -3.33
CA SER A 218 0.27 -15.89 -2.96
C SER A 218 0.61 -15.06 -4.17
N ASP A 219 0.83 -13.76 -4.01
CA ASP A 219 1.61 -13.03 -4.98
C ASP A 219 3.08 -13.47 -4.94
N ARG A 220 3.74 -13.49 -6.10
CA ARG A 220 5.12 -13.96 -6.24
C ARG A 220 6.10 -13.12 -5.41
N GLY A 221 5.87 -11.78 -5.34
CA GLY A 221 6.75 -10.89 -4.62
C GLY A 221 6.83 -11.23 -3.13
N THR A 222 5.68 -11.40 -2.45
CA THR A 222 5.64 -11.80 -1.04
C THR A 222 6.28 -13.18 -0.83
N TYR A 223 6.01 -14.16 -1.73
CA TYR A 223 6.68 -15.46 -1.65
C TYR A 223 8.21 -15.31 -1.70
N LEU A 224 8.74 -14.56 -2.67
CA LEU A 224 10.19 -14.37 -2.82
C LEU A 224 10.81 -13.68 -1.58
N ALA A 225 10.11 -12.71 -1.00
CA ALA A 225 10.55 -12.05 0.23
C ALA A 225 10.60 -13.00 1.45
N MET A 226 9.90 -14.14 1.38
CA MET A 226 9.79 -15.12 2.47
C MET A 226 10.46 -16.47 2.19
N LYS A 227 10.85 -16.76 0.94
CA LYS A 227 11.26 -18.11 0.48
C LYS A 227 12.34 -18.78 1.35
N ASP A 228 13.26 -17.99 1.90
CA ASP A 228 14.38 -18.50 2.72
C ASP A 228 13.96 -18.78 4.18
N LYS A 229 12.74 -18.38 4.57
CA LYS A 229 12.18 -18.55 5.93
C LYS A 229 11.13 -19.64 6.02
N ILE A 230 10.76 -20.25 4.89
CA ILE A 230 9.67 -21.23 4.77
C ILE A 230 10.12 -22.47 4.00
N LYS A 231 9.39 -23.57 4.19
CA LYS A 231 9.61 -24.84 3.48
C LYS A 231 8.75 -24.99 2.22
N LEU A 232 7.70 -24.17 2.10
CA LEU A 232 6.83 -24.20 0.93
C LEU A 232 7.59 -23.81 -0.35
N ARG A 233 7.16 -24.40 -1.47
CA ARG A 233 7.72 -24.13 -2.80
C ARG A 233 6.61 -23.68 -3.75
N ILE A 234 6.98 -22.93 -4.79
CA ILE A 234 6.09 -22.68 -5.92
C ILE A 234 5.85 -24.02 -6.61
N LEU A 235 4.60 -24.41 -6.71
CA LEU A 235 4.18 -25.65 -7.33
C LEU A 235 3.44 -25.42 -8.64
N PHE A 236 2.83 -24.21 -8.81
CA PHE A 236 2.17 -23.83 -10.05
C PHE A 236 2.18 -22.30 -10.21
N GLU A 237 2.56 -21.80 -11.42
CA GLU A 237 2.68 -20.35 -11.71
C GLU A 237 2.39 -19.96 -13.18
N SER A 238 1.86 -20.85 -14.01
CA SER A 238 1.85 -20.65 -15.47
C SER A 238 0.48 -20.33 -16.06
N ASP A 239 -0.44 -19.68 -15.33
CA ASP A 239 -1.77 -19.36 -15.84
C ASP A 239 -1.96 -17.86 -16.01
N GLN A 240 -1.80 -17.37 -17.25
CA GLN A 240 -2.00 -15.96 -17.61
C GLN A 240 -3.40 -15.42 -17.29
N LYS A 241 -4.42 -16.28 -17.29
CA LYS A 241 -5.80 -15.86 -17.09
C LYS A 241 -6.12 -15.54 -15.63
N TYR A 242 -5.57 -16.32 -14.69
CA TYR A 242 -5.88 -16.22 -13.28
C TYR A 242 -4.70 -15.80 -12.41
N LEU A 243 -3.48 -15.91 -12.93
CA LEU A 243 -2.30 -15.60 -12.12
C LEU A 243 -1.64 -14.27 -12.48
N PHE A 244 -2.09 -13.58 -13.53
CA PHE A 244 -1.64 -12.21 -13.82
C PHE A 244 -2.17 -11.24 -12.75
N ASN A 245 -1.27 -10.47 -12.16
CA ASN A 245 -1.54 -9.62 -11.01
C ASN A 245 -1.07 -8.17 -11.26
N PRO A 246 -1.85 -7.37 -11.97
CA PRO A 246 -1.50 -5.99 -12.27
C PRO A 246 -1.77 -5.05 -11.11
N TYR A 247 -0.88 -4.10 -10.89
CA TYR A 247 -0.96 -3.05 -9.89
C TYR A 247 -1.29 -1.72 -10.54
N HIS A 248 -2.21 -0.99 -9.93
CA HIS A 248 -2.58 0.35 -10.36
C HIS A 248 -2.41 1.35 -9.25
N VAL A 249 -2.03 2.55 -9.65
CA VAL A 249 -2.04 3.74 -8.81
C VAL A 249 -3.17 4.65 -9.28
N MET A 250 -3.90 5.29 -8.33
CA MET A 250 -5.03 6.16 -8.66
C MET A 250 -5.21 7.24 -7.59
N ALA A 251 -5.68 8.42 -8.00
CA ALA A 251 -5.96 9.52 -7.10
C ALA A 251 -7.38 9.43 -6.53
N VAL A 252 -7.54 9.81 -5.26
CA VAL A 252 -8.86 10.08 -4.69
C VAL A 252 -9.44 11.32 -5.35
N ASN A 253 -10.71 11.27 -5.76
CA ASN A 253 -11.34 12.30 -6.56
C ASN A 253 -11.60 13.60 -5.76
N PRO A 254 -10.92 14.72 -6.07
CA PRO A 254 -11.07 15.97 -5.33
C PRO A 254 -12.47 16.59 -5.50
N ALA A 255 -13.20 16.28 -6.57
CA ALA A 255 -14.57 16.75 -6.74
C ALA A 255 -15.53 16.12 -5.71
N LYS A 256 -15.21 14.93 -5.21
CA LYS A 256 -15.98 14.23 -4.17
C LYS A 256 -15.39 14.45 -2.77
N PHE A 257 -14.09 14.65 -2.67
CA PHE A 257 -13.33 14.80 -1.42
C PHE A 257 -12.40 16.03 -1.48
N PRO A 258 -12.89 17.26 -1.23
CA PRO A 258 -12.14 18.50 -1.48
C PRO A 258 -10.85 18.66 -0.67
N ASN A 259 -10.69 17.91 0.43
CA ASN A 259 -9.52 18.01 1.32
C ASN A 259 -8.35 17.11 0.93
N VAL A 260 -8.47 16.31 -0.15
CA VAL A 260 -7.37 15.44 -0.60
C VAL A 260 -6.29 16.25 -1.34
N LYS A 261 -5.06 15.79 -1.24
CA LYS A 261 -3.89 16.41 -1.85
C LYS A 261 -3.75 15.96 -3.32
N TYR A 262 -4.73 16.34 -4.16
CA TYR A 262 -4.80 15.85 -5.53
C TYR A 262 -3.55 16.13 -6.35
N ASP A 263 -2.98 17.34 -6.27
CA ASP A 263 -1.79 17.69 -7.05
C ASP A 263 -0.57 16.83 -6.65
N LEU A 264 -0.42 16.53 -5.37
CA LEU A 264 0.62 15.62 -4.89
C LEU A 264 0.34 14.17 -5.30
N ALA A 265 -0.93 13.74 -5.25
CA ALA A 265 -1.34 12.42 -5.73
C ALA A 265 -1.03 12.26 -7.23
N LEU A 266 -1.29 13.29 -8.05
CA LEU A 266 -0.97 13.28 -9.47
C LEU A 266 0.55 13.23 -9.71
N LYS A 267 1.35 13.96 -8.93
CA LYS A 267 2.82 13.85 -8.98
C LYS A 267 3.29 12.43 -8.67
N TYR A 268 2.71 11.79 -7.65
CA TYR A 268 3.05 10.42 -7.28
C TYR A 268 2.66 9.41 -8.38
N ILE A 269 1.50 9.59 -9.02
CA ILE A 269 1.08 8.78 -10.18
C ILE A 269 2.06 8.93 -11.34
N ASN A 270 2.44 10.16 -11.68
CA ASN A 270 3.41 10.43 -12.74
C ASN A 270 4.80 9.86 -12.41
N TYR A 271 5.22 9.93 -11.15
CA TYR A 271 6.46 9.31 -10.70
C TYR A 271 6.41 7.78 -10.84
N ALA A 272 5.30 7.16 -10.50
CA ALA A 272 5.13 5.70 -10.61
C ALA A 272 5.31 5.17 -12.04
N THR A 273 5.04 5.99 -13.05
CA THR A 273 5.20 5.67 -14.48
C THR A 273 6.37 6.42 -15.15
N SER A 274 7.15 7.17 -14.37
CA SER A 274 8.36 7.81 -14.89
C SER A 274 9.48 6.80 -15.12
N PRO A 275 10.46 7.09 -15.99
CA PRO A 275 11.63 6.21 -16.18
C PRO A 275 12.33 5.86 -14.87
N GLU A 276 12.41 6.80 -13.93
CA GLU A 276 13.02 6.57 -12.62
C GLU A 276 12.20 5.63 -11.74
N GLY A 277 10.90 5.85 -11.59
CA GLY A 277 10.01 4.96 -10.85
C GLY A 277 9.99 3.56 -11.44
N GLN A 278 9.95 3.45 -12.77
CA GLN A 278 9.95 2.17 -13.48
C GLN A 278 11.31 1.46 -13.33
N ASP A 279 12.44 2.18 -13.28
CA ASP A 279 13.76 1.57 -13.04
C ASP A 279 13.91 1.02 -11.62
N ILE A 280 13.37 1.70 -10.62
CA ILE A 280 13.30 1.18 -9.24
C ILE A 280 12.50 -0.13 -9.22
N ILE A 281 11.33 -0.17 -9.84
CA ILE A 281 10.49 -1.39 -9.92
C ILE A 281 11.24 -2.53 -10.62
N ARG A 282 11.89 -2.26 -11.76
CA ARG A 282 12.65 -3.23 -12.57
C ARG A 282 13.79 -3.89 -11.80
N ASN A 283 14.42 -3.14 -10.92
CA ASN A 283 15.64 -3.60 -10.23
C ASN A 283 15.36 -4.08 -8.82
N TYR A 284 14.21 -3.69 -8.22
CA TYR A 284 13.91 -4.03 -6.85
C TYR A 284 13.87 -5.55 -6.61
N GLY A 285 14.67 -5.99 -5.68
CA GLY A 285 14.74 -7.38 -5.24
C GLY A 285 15.83 -8.21 -5.91
N LYS A 286 16.42 -7.78 -7.03
CA LYS A 286 17.46 -8.55 -7.73
C LYS A 286 18.63 -8.90 -6.82
N ASP A 287 19.15 -7.93 -6.08
CA ASP A 287 20.30 -8.14 -5.20
C ASP A 287 19.93 -8.99 -3.97
N LYS A 288 18.70 -8.84 -3.48
CA LYS A 288 18.25 -9.48 -2.23
C LYS A 288 17.66 -10.87 -2.44
N PHE A 289 16.94 -11.07 -3.55
CA PHE A 289 16.16 -12.29 -3.79
C PHE A 289 16.63 -13.06 -5.04
N GLY A 290 17.61 -12.52 -5.79
CA GLY A 290 18.14 -13.09 -7.02
C GLY A 290 17.31 -12.79 -8.27
N GLU A 291 16.15 -12.16 -8.11
CA GLU A 291 15.27 -11.74 -9.21
C GLU A 291 14.41 -10.53 -8.77
N ALA A 292 13.90 -9.79 -9.75
CA ALA A 292 12.97 -8.69 -9.49
C ALA A 292 11.64 -9.21 -8.94
N LEU A 293 11.06 -8.51 -7.95
CA LEU A 293 9.75 -8.87 -7.38
C LEU A 293 8.58 -8.45 -8.27
N PHE A 294 8.80 -7.46 -9.12
CA PHE A 294 7.79 -6.88 -10.01
C PHE A 294 8.41 -6.65 -11.40
N VAL A 295 7.53 -6.57 -12.39
CA VAL A 295 7.85 -6.15 -13.76
C VAL A 295 7.21 -4.79 -13.96
N PRO A 296 7.96 -3.76 -14.37
CA PRO A 296 7.40 -2.43 -14.64
C PRO A 296 6.47 -2.45 -15.85
N GLU A 297 5.55 -1.49 -15.92
CA GLU A 297 4.58 -1.37 -17.02
C GLU A 297 5.27 -1.21 -18.36
N GLU A 298 6.34 -0.43 -18.45
CA GLU A 298 7.09 -0.20 -19.69
C GLU A 298 7.72 -1.47 -20.29
N ASP A 299 7.99 -2.50 -19.45
CA ASP A 299 8.52 -3.80 -19.88
C ASP A 299 7.41 -4.82 -20.16
N ALA A 300 6.14 -4.45 -19.99
CA ALA A 300 4.99 -5.36 -20.12
C ALA A 300 4.74 -5.79 -21.59
N GLY A 301 5.28 -5.08 -22.57
CA GLY A 301 5.08 -5.37 -23.99
C GLY A 301 3.60 -5.37 -24.36
N ASN A 302 3.09 -6.54 -24.83
CA ASN A 302 1.67 -6.70 -25.15
C ASN A 302 0.79 -7.08 -23.95
N VAL A 303 1.33 -7.15 -22.76
CA VAL A 303 0.59 -7.46 -21.52
C VAL A 303 -0.05 -6.18 -21.01
N THR A 304 -1.31 -5.99 -21.33
CA THR A 304 -2.07 -4.82 -20.86
C THR A 304 -2.99 -5.21 -19.71
N SER A 305 -3.14 -4.31 -18.75
CA SER A 305 -4.14 -4.45 -17.70
C SER A 305 -5.47 -3.85 -18.16
N PRO A 306 -6.61 -4.51 -17.90
CA PRO A 306 -7.93 -3.95 -18.16
C PRO A 306 -8.27 -2.76 -17.28
#